data_f524d89c6e88ccd65f009b0800b778be
#
_entry.id   f524d89c6e88ccd65f009b0800b778be
#
_cell.length_a   1.000
_cell.length_b   1.000
_cell.length_c   1.000
_cell.angle_alpha   90.00
_cell.angle_beta   90.00
_cell.angle_gamma   90.00
#
_symmetry.space_group_name_H-M   'P 1'
#
loop_
_entity.id
_entity.type
_entity.pdbx_description
1 polymer ?
#
loop_
_entity_poly.entity_id
_entity_poly.type
_entity_poly.pdbx_seq_one_letter_code
_entity_poly.pdbx_strand_id
1 'polypeptide(L)'
;MPGSPILSXPEXGIAAASPGXPRDAAGEPVFXAPWQAKAFAMTVALNERGILAWTDWAAALGRACAKLPAGGPSPEAAADAYFTAWLAALEDILATRALVSADAVDAAQAVWHRAAEATPHGTPIRYEAGLPTARD
;
A
#
# COMPACT_ATOMS: atom_id res chain seq x y z
N MET A 1 12.18 -27.90 -0.56
CA MET A 1 11.36 -28.18 0.32
C MET A 1 10.02 -27.81 -0.02
N PRO A 2 9.27 -28.74 -0.07
CA PRO A 2 7.90 -28.43 -0.35
C PRO A 2 7.43 -27.42 0.67
N GLY A 3 6.55 -26.63 0.30
CA GLY A 3 6.09 -25.61 1.20
C GLY A 3 7.10 -24.53 1.43
N SER A 4 8.00 -24.33 0.52
CA SER A 4 8.89 -23.20 0.61
C SER A 4 8.12 -21.94 0.82
N PRO A 5 8.63 -21.05 1.62
CA PRO A 5 7.92 -19.81 1.83
C PRO A 5 7.77 -19.06 0.53
N ILE A 6 6.61 -18.59 0.31
CA ILE A 6 6.33 -17.79 -0.84
C ILE A 6 6.68 -16.33 -0.56
N LEU A 7 6.54 -15.92 0.70
CA LEU A 7 6.76 -14.52 1.06
C LEU A 7 8.25 -14.24 1.18
N SER A 8 8.66 -13.11 0.69
CA SER A 8 10.01 -12.61 0.91
C SER A 8 10.15 -12.11 2.36
N UNK A 9 11.18 -11.69 2.63
CA UNK A 9 11.38 -11.31 3.74
C UNK A 9 10.67 -10.30 4.16
N PRO A 10 10.79 -9.19 3.37
CA PRO A 10 9.92 -8.08 3.79
C PRO A 10 8.46 -8.46 3.88
N GLU A 11 8.04 -9.37 3.04
CA GLU A 11 6.65 -9.82 3.12
C GLU A 11 6.39 -10.63 4.38
N UNK A 12 7.31 -11.13 4.77
CA UNK A 12 7.15 -11.78 5.84
C UNK A 12 6.99 -11.01 6.91
N GLY A 13 7.74 -10.03 6.93
CA GLY A 13 7.64 -9.06 7.99
C GLY A 13 6.31 -8.35 8.04
N ILE A 14 5.81 -7.97 6.89
CA ILE A 14 4.53 -7.29 6.87
C ILE A 14 3.42 -8.21 7.33
N ALA A 15 3.51 -9.48 7.01
CA ALA A 15 2.48 -10.42 7.44
C ALA A 15 2.47 -10.54 8.97
N ALA A 16 3.66 -10.57 9.57
CA ALA A 16 3.76 -10.64 11.02
C ALA A 16 3.29 -9.35 11.68
N ALA A 17 3.52 -8.22 11.03
CA ALA A 17 3.17 -6.92 11.57
C ALA A 17 1.73 -6.52 11.29
N SER A 18 0.98 -7.35 10.58
CA SER A 18 -0.37 -7.01 10.15
C SER A 18 -1.38 -8.04 10.64
N PRO A 19 -1.66 -8.06 11.94
CA PRO A 19 -2.66 -8.99 12.45
C PRO A 19 -4.00 -8.73 11.79
N GLY A 20 -4.70 -9.80 11.50
CA GLY A 20 -5.98 -9.70 10.82
C GLY A 20 -5.92 -9.91 9.30
N UNK A 21 -4.85 -9.87 8.54
CA UNK A 21 -4.76 -10.07 7.44
C UNK A 21 -5.38 -11.13 7.18
N PRO A 22 -6.26 -11.13 6.23
CA PRO A 22 -6.90 -12.33 5.72
C PRO A 22 -5.87 -13.28 5.13
N ARG A 23 -5.91 -14.50 5.55
CA ARG A 23 -4.94 -15.49 5.12
C ARG A 23 -5.65 -16.77 4.72
N ASP A 24 -5.05 -17.48 3.79
CA ASP A 24 -5.57 -18.79 3.43
C ASP A 24 -5.03 -19.84 4.39
N ALA A 25 -5.33 -21.11 4.11
CA ALA A 25 -4.91 -22.20 4.98
C ALA A 25 -3.41 -22.34 5.05
N ALA A 26 -2.71 -21.89 4.03
CA ALA A 26 -1.24 -21.92 4.02
C ALA A 26 -0.63 -20.70 4.69
N GLY A 27 -1.44 -19.77 5.18
CA GLY A 27 -0.94 -18.58 5.83
C GLY A 27 -0.59 -17.45 4.90
N GLU A 28 -0.92 -17.59 3.64
CA GLU A 28 -0.60 -16.54 2.66
C GLU A 28 -1.71 -15.51 2.61
N PRO A 29 -1.38 -14.24 2.39
CA PRO A 29 -2.41 -13.22 2.31
C PRO A 29 -3.39 -13.49 1.18
N VAL A 30 -4.65 -13.16 1.43
CA VAL A 30 -5.74 -13.32 0.47
C VAL A 30 -6.29 -11.93 0.16
N PHE A 31 -6.44 -11.69 -1.14
CA PHE A 31 -6.98 -10.41 -1.58
C PHE A 31 -8.22 -10.63 -2.42
N UNK A 32 -9.05 -9.80 -2.02
CA UNK A 32 -10.20 -9.99 -2.62
C UNK A 32 -10.36 -9.23 -3.75
N ALA A 33 -9.72 -8.18 -3.87
CA ALA A 33 -9.80 -7.27 -5.01
C ALA A 33 -8.40 -6.85 -5.40
N PRO A 34 -8.16 -6.51 -6.66
CA PRO A 34 -6.81 -6.13 -7.07
C PRO A 34 -6.24 -4.94 -6.30
N TRP A 35 -7.07 -3.98 -5.90
CA TRP A 35 -6.54 -2.81 -5.19
C TRP A 35 -5.97 -3.19 -3.84
N GLN A 36 -6.47 -4.25 -3.25
CA GLN A 36 -5.95 -4.70 -1.96
C GLN A 36 -4.53 -5.25 -2.10
N ALA A 37 -4.30 -6.00 -3.16
CA ALA A 37 -2.96 -6.51 -3.43
C ALA A 37 -1.99 -5.36 -3.71
N LYS A 38 -2.46 -4.32 -4.38
CA LYS A 38 -1.61 -3.16 -4.65
C LYS A 38 -1.28 -2.41 -3.37
N ALA A 39 -2.24 -2.28 -2.47
CA ALA A 39 -1.97 -1.64 -1.19
C ALA A 39 -0.93 -2.41 -0.39
N PHE A 40 -1.06 -3.73 -0.39
CA PHE A 40 -0.09 -4.60 0.28
C PHE A 40 1.31 -4.41 -0.32
N ALA A 41 1.40 -4.45 -1.64
CA ALA A 41 2.69 -4.31 -2.32
C ALA A 41 3.33 -2.95 -2.07
N MET A 42 2.53 -1.91 -2.03
CA MET A 42 3.04 -0.57 -1.76
C MET A 42 3.66 -0.51 -0.37
N THR A 43 3.00 -1.12 0.61
CA THR A 43 3.52 -1.10 1.97
C THR A 43 4.84 -1.85 2.06
N VAL A 44 4.94 -3.00 1.38
CA VAL A 44 6.18 -3.75 1.35
C VAL A 44 7.29 -2.92 0.70
N ALA A 45 6.97 -2.24 -0.39
CA ALA A 45 7.97 -1.43 -1.07
C ALA A 45 8.48 -0.29 -0.20
N LEU A 46 7.60 0.32 0.58
CA LEU A 46 8.03 1.39 1.48
C LEU A 46 8.94 0.86 2.57
N ASN A 47 8.67 -0.34 3.06
CA ASN A 47 9.55 -0.95 4.02
C ASN A 47 10.91 -1.27 3.41
N GLU A 48 10.92 -1.79 2.19
CA GLU A 48 12.18 -2.12 1.54
C GLU A 48 13.04 -0.90 1.32
N ARG A 49 12.42 0.25 1.15
CA ARG A 49 13.15 1.50 0.96
C ARG A 49 13.52 2.18 2.27
N GLY A 50 13.23 1.56 3.39
CA GLY A 50 13.55 2.11 4.69
C GLY A 50 12.65 3.23 5.16
N ILE A 51 11.55 3.46 4.46
CA ILE A 51 10.64 4.54 4.82
C ILE A 51 9.70 4.11 5.94
N LEU A 52 9.38 2.82 6.00
CA LEU A 52 8.37 2.32 6.91
C LEU A 52 8.92 1.14 7.72
N ALA A 53 9.05 1.33 9.03
CA ALA A 53 9.45 0.24 9.90
C ALA A 53 8.22 -0.59 10.29
N TRP A 54 8.42 -1.90 10.41
CA TRP A 54 7.29 -2.77 10.74
C TRP A 54 6.67 -2.49 12.09
N THR A 55 7.47 -2.04 13.06
CA THR A 55 6.90 -1.68 14.37
C THR A 55 5.96 -0.48 14.26
N ASP A 56 6.34 0.50 13.47
CA ASP A 56 5.48 1.66 13.26
C ASP A 56 4.22 1.26 12.48
N TRP A 57 4.38 0.37 11.52
CA TRP A 57 3.25 -0.11 10.75
C TRP A 57 2.24 -0.84 11.62
N ALA A 58 2.74 -1.75 12.47
CA ALA A 58 1.84 -2.51 13.34
C ALA A 58 1.04 -1.60 14.25
N ALA A 59 1.70 -0.57 14.78
CA ALA A 59 0.99 0.37 15.67
C ALA A 59 -0.07 1.15 14.92
N ALA A 60 0.27 1.64 13.73
CA ALA A 60 -0.68 2.43 12.95
C ALA A 60 -1.85 1.58 12.47
N LEU A 61 -1.56 0.38 12.02
CA LEU A 61 -2.62 -0.51 11.57
C LEU A 61 -3.52 -0.90 12.73
N GLY A 62 -2.93 -1.15 13.90
CA GLY A 62 -3.72 -1.45 15.09
C GLY A 62 -4.68 -0.35 15.43
N ARG A 63 -4.22 0.90 15.36
CA ARG A 63 -5.09 2.03 15.65
C ARG A 63 -6.23 2.14 14.62
N ALA A 64 -5.91 1.92 13.36
CA ALA A 64 -6.93 2.01 12.32
C ALA A 64 -7.94 0.89 12.45
N CYS A 65 -7.49 -0.33 12.73
CA CYS A 65 -8.39 -1.46 12.85
C CYS A 65 -9.24 -1.40 14.10
N ALA A 66 -8.77 -0.72 15.13
CA ALA A 66 -9.56 -0.59 16.36
C ALA A 66 -10.87 0.15 16.11
N LYS A 67 -10.94 0.91 15.04
CA LYS A 67 -12.16 1.63 14.70
C LYS A 67 -13.13 0.81 13.88
N LEU A 68 -12.75 -0.40 13.46
CA LEU A 68 -13.62 -1.22 12.65
C LEU A 68 -14.70 -1.87 13.50
N PRO A 69 -15.91 -1.98 12.96
CA PRO A 69 -16.96 -2.71 13.69
C PRO A 69 -16.62 -4.20 13.74
N ALA A 70 -17.10 -4.86 14.78
CA ALA A 70 -16.88 -6.29 14.92
C ALA A 70 -17.68 -7.04 13.88
N GLY A 71 -17.04 -8.01 13.27
CA GLY A 71 -17.71 -8.83 12.27
C GLY A 71 -18.03 -8.08 11.01
N GLY A 72 -18.88 -8.65 10.22
CA GLY A 72 -19.28 -8.06 8.98
C GLY A 72 -20.23 -8.98 8.26
N PRO A 73 -20.92 -8.49 7.21
CA PRO A 73 -21.92 -9.32 6.54
C PRO A 73 -21.32 -10.43 5.70
N SER A 74 -20.05 -10.31 5.31
CA SER A 74 -19.44 -11.32 4.48
C SER A 74 -17.94 -11.22 4.57
N PRO A 75 -17.21 -12.27 4.17
CA PRO A 75 -15.76 -12.17 4.11
C PRO A 75 -15.27 -11.07 3.16
N GLU A 76 -15.98 -10.85 2.07
CA GLU A 76 -15.60 -9.81 1.13
C GLU A 76 -15.74 -8.42 1.76
N ALA A 77 -16.84 -8.20 2.49
CA ALA A 77 -17.04 -6.93 3.17
C ALA A 77 -16.00 -6.73 4.26
N ALA A 78 -15.67 -7.79 4.98
CA ALA A 78 -14.66 -7.71 6.02
C ALA A 78 -13.28 -7.37 5.43
N ALA A 79 -12.94 -7.99 4.31
CA ALA A 79 -11.67 -7.69 3.67
C ALA A 79 -11.62 -6.27 3.16
N ASP A 80 -12.73 -5.80 2.60
CA ASP A 80 -12.79 -4.43 2.11
C ASP A 80 -12.59 -3.43 3.24
N ALA A 81 -13.24 -3.68 4.38
CA ALA A 81 -13.09 -2.81 5.54
C ALA A 81 -11.67 -2.86 6.08
N TYR A 82 -11.09 -4.04 6.13
CA TYR A 82 -9.75 -4.22 6.65
C TYR A 82 -8.73 -3.45 5.79
N PHE A 83 -8.80 -3.60 4.47
CA PHE A 83 -7.82 -2.92 3.62
C PHE A 83 -8.12 -1.43 3.48
N THR A 84 -9.35 -1.00 3.73
CA THR A 84 -9.61 0.42 3.84
C THR A 84 -8.90 0.99 5.07
N ALA A 85 -8.97 0.27 6.19
CA ALA A 85 -8.21 0.65 7.37
C ALA A 85 -6.70 0.62 7.10
N TRP A 86 -6.26 -0.34 6.31
CA TRP A 86 -4.86 -0.44 5.89
C TRP A 86 -4.40 0.84 5.20
N LEU A 87 -5.19 1.33 4.25
CA LEU A 87 -4.84 2.56 3.55
C LEU A 87 -4.84 3.76 4.50
N ALA A 88 -5.78 3.80 5.43
CA ALA A 88 -5.81 4.88 6.40
C ALA A 88 -4.56 4.87 7.27
N ALA A 89 -4.10 3.68 7.67
CA ALA A 89 -2.88 3.57 8.45
C ALA A 89 -1.67 4.05 7.66
N LEU A 90 -1.63 3.69 6.39
CA LEU A 90 -0.52 4.09 5.55
C LEU A 90 -0.49 5.61 5.38
N GLU A 91 -1.65 6.22 5.14
CA GLU A 91 -1.73 7.66 5.04
C GLU A 91 -1.31 8.35 6.34
N ASP A 92 -1.70 7.77 7.46
CA ASP A 92 -1.36 8.35 8.76
C ASP A 92 0.16 8.34 8.99
N ILE A 93 0.82 7.24 8.64
CA ILE A 93 2.25 7.17 8.80
C ILE A 93 2.96 8.17 7.90
N LEU A 94 2.55 8.23 6.64
CA LEU A 94 3.20 9.12 5.70
C LEU A 94 3.01 10.58 6.08
N ALA A 95 1.82 10.92 6.55
CA ALA A 95 1.56 12.29 6.99
C ALA A 95 2.36 12.63 8.23
N THR A 96 2.41 11.70 9.19
CA THR A 96 3.12 11.92 10.44
C THR A 96 4.60 12.14 10.19
N ARG A 97 5.15 11.42 9.24
CA ARG A 97 6.56 11.56 8.94
C ARG A 97 6.86 12.68 7.95
N ALA A 98 5.81 13.39 7.54
CA ALA A 98 5.94 14.49 6.58
C ALA A 98 6.56 14.03 5.26
N LEU A 99 6.34 12.76 4.93
CA LEU A 99 6.84 12.24 3.66
C LEU A 99 5.95 12.61 2.50
N VAL A 100 4.68 12.88 2.78
CA VAL A 100 3.73 13.31 1.76
C VAL A 100 3.00 14.52 2.31
N SER A 101 3.30 15.68 1.75
CA SER A 101 2.57 16.90 2.08
C SER A 101 1.51 17.15 1.03
N ALA A 102 0.62 18.08 1.30
CA ALA A 102 -0.36 18.45 0.29
C ALA A 102 0.33 18.95 -0.98
N ASP A 103 1.39 19.72 -0.82
CA ASP A 103 2.13 20.21 -1.97
C ASP A 103 2.77 19.06 -2.75
N ALA A 104 3.30 18.09 -2.04
CA ALA A 104 3.92 16.95 -2.72
C ALA A 104 2.88 16.14 -3.48
N VAL A 105 1.70 15.96 -2.89
CA VAL A 105 0.64 15.25 -3.57
C VAL A 105 0.20 16.01 -4.81
N ASP A 106 0.05 17.32 -4.70
CA ASP A 106 -0.32 18.13 -5.84
C ASP A 106 0.73 18.04 -6.93
N ALA A 107 2.00 18.08 -6.56
CA ALA A 107 3.08 17.98 -7.54
C ALA A 107 3.06 16.63 -8.24
N ALA A 108 2.82 15.55 -7.49
CA ALA A 108 2.77 14.23 -8.10
C ALA A 108 1.59 14.11 -9.06
N GLN A 109 0.45 14.68 -8.68
CA GLN A 109 -0.71 14.66 -9.56
C GLN A 109 -0.44 15.44 -10.83
N ALA A 110 0.27 16.56 -10.72
CA ALA A 110 0.62 17.33 -11.88
C ALA A 110 1.55 16.56 -12.81
N VAL A 111 2.49 15.82 -12.23
CA VAL A 111 3.39 14.99 -13.04
C VAL A 111 2.60 13.92 -13.80
N TRP A 112 1.69 13.25 -13.11
CA TRP A 112 0.87 12.24 -13.78
C TRP A 112 0.04 12.85 -14.89
N HIS A 113 -0.49 14.05 -14.64
CA HIS A 113 -1.29 14.73 -15.65
C HIS A 113 -0.46 15.04 -16.90
N ARG A 114 0.76 15.56 -16.68
CA ARG A 114 1.64 15.87 -17.81
C ARG A 114 2.07 14.58 -18.52
N ALA A 115 2.29 13.51 -17.77
CA ALA A 115 2.67 12.24 -18.38
C ALA A 115 1.54 11.73 -19.29
N ALA A 116 0.29 11.86 -18.85
CA ALA A 116 -0.83 11.44 -19.67
C ALA A 116 -0.92 12.27 -20.94
N GLU A 117 -0.70 13.59 -20.82
CA GLU A 117 -0.76 14.48 -21.97
C GLU A 117 0.39 14.21 -22.95
N ALA A 118 1.56 13.85 -22.42
CA ALA A 118 2.73 13.63 -23.26
C ALA A 118 2.75 12.22 -23.89
N THR A 119 1.86 11.33 -23.45
CA THR A 119 1.92 9.95 -23.90
C THR A 119 0.97 9.76 -25.07
N PRO A 120 1.45 9.18 -26.18
CA PRO A 120 0.56 8.93 -27.32
C PRO A 120 -0.55 7.99 -26.94
N HIS A 121 -1.67 8.16 -27.61
CA HIS A 121 -2.82 7.32 -27.39
C HIS A 121 -2.42 5.84 -27.60
N GLY A 122 -2.83 4.99 -26.69
CA GLY A 122 -2.53 3.57 -26.78
C GLY A 122 -1.19 3.16 -26.18
N THR A 123 -0.46 4.11 -25.65
CA THR A 123 0.84 3.84 -25.04
C THR A 123 0.71 3.92 -23.52
N PRO A 124 1.39 3.04 -22.78
CA PRO A 124 1.34 3.13 -21.33
C PRO A 124 1.86 4.46 -20.84
N ILE A 125 1.19 5.02 -19.83
CA ILE A 125 1.60 6.28 -19.25
C ILE A 125 2.73 6.02 -18.28
N ARG A 126 3.79 6.81 -18.38
CA ARG A 126 4.92 6.70 -17.49
C ARG A 126 5.08 7.99 -16.72
N TYR A 127 5.31 7.85 -15.43
CA TYR A 127 5.48 9.01 -14.55
C TYR A 127 6.59 9.93 -15.04
N GLU A 128 7.68 9.33 -15.51
CA GLU A 128 8.84 10.09 -15.96
C GLU A 128 8.52 11.06 -17.10
N ALA A 129 7.50 10.73 -17.88
CA ALA A 129 7.13 11.59 -19.00
C ALA A 129 6.59 12.94 -18.54
N GLY A 130 6.13 13.05 -17.28
CA GLY A 130 5.61 14.28 -16.76
C GLY A 130 6.63 15.09 -15.96
N LEU A 131 7.84 14.57 -15.78
CA LEU A 131 8.86 15.29 -15.03
C LEU A 131 9.46 16.39 -15.86
N PRO A 132 9.91 17.48 -15.21
CA PRO A 132 10.61 18.53 -15.98
C PRO A 132 11.88 17.97 -16.61
N THR A 133 12.25 18.53 -17.77
CA THR A 133 13.48 18.10 -18.37
C THR A 133 14.64 18.57 -17.53
N ALA A 134 15.58 17.68 -17.41
CA ALA A 134 16.69 18.04 -16.60
C ALA A 134 17.62 18.85 -17.39
N ARG A 135 17.77 19.92 -17.63
CA ARG A 135 18.60 20.54 -18.37
C ARG A 135 19.17 21.24 -17.69
N ASP A 136 19.33 21.10 -17.40
CA ASP A 136 19.78 21.69 -16.95
C ASP A 136 20.30 22.15 -16.91
#